data_8c7ce3e3d93aed073d39a5b5b406e7c3
#
_entry.id   8c7ce3e3d93aed073d39a5b5b406e7c3
#
_cell.length_a   1.000
_cell.length_b   1.000
_cell.length_c   1.000
_cell.angle_alpha   90.00
_cell.angle_beta   90.00
_cell.angle_gamma   90.00
#
_symmetry.space_group_name_H-M   'P 1'
#
loop_
_entity.id
_entity.type
_entity.pdbx_description
1 polymer ?
#
loop_
_entity_poly.entity_id
_entity_poly.type
_entity_poly.pdbx_seq_one_letter_code
_entity_poly.pdbx_strand_id
1 'polypeptide(L)'
;MPQSCPNLNESRHYADLLSLPFTDLRRLLTAARVSAAEVPMAAGLHYNYAAMPVEERHLDLLQGLSDEFDLVGQYQRLLAGERMNVGENRRVLHHLTRGQLGPAVMHDGRDLGAFYREQHQRIFAFAEQVHRGALRGSSGAAFTQVCQIGIGGSDLGPRALYLALQQEARRQGCQLMTAEFLSNVDPDDADQVLARLDLARTLFVLVSKSGTTQETLTNETLVRVALRHQGLDDRAHLVAVTSETSPLAGNSAYRDSFYMDDFVGGRFSSTSAVGAVVLSLAFGPAIFQALLAGAHAQDALALQPDIRHNASLLDALLGVYLRNVLGYPCSAVLPYSQALSRFPAHLQQLDMESNGKSVNRRGEPLPYASGPIIFGEPGTNGQHSFYQLLHQGTDVVPLQFIGFEQAQGQRDLLVQGSTSQDKLNANLAAQLVAFAKGRADENANRHFAGQRPASLIRGARLTAEALGALLAHFENKIMFQGFVWNINSFDQEGVQLGKVLTGQLLAGTAEDEALQAYGRLLGLRPPA
;
A
#
# COMPACT_ATOMS: atom_id res chain seq x y z
N MET A 1 -7.27 -6.26 -31.36
CA MET A 1 -8.33 -5.96 -30.36
C MET A 1 -7.86 -6.60 -29.08
N PRO A 2 -7.92 -5.97 -27.89
CA PRO A 2 -7.64 -6.69 -26.66
C PRO A 2 -8.62 -7.88 -26.57
N GLN A 3 -8.11 -9.06 -26.20
CA GLN A 3 -8.96 -10.21 -25.91
C GLN A 3 -10.07 -9.77 -24.95
N SER A 4 -11.34 -10.03 -25.30
CA SER A 4 -12.46 -9.70 -24.41
C SER A 4 -12.34 -10.57 -23.16
N CYS A 5 -11.90 -9.97 -22.06
CA CYS A 5 -11.97 -10.65 -20.78
C CYS A 5 -13.45 -10.80 -20.38
N PRO A 6 -13.89 -12.00 -20.00
CA PRO A 6 -15.26 -12.21 -19.53
C PRO A 6 -15.51 -11.48 -18.19
N ASN A 7 -16.76 -11.21 -17.88
CA ASN A 7 -17.17 -10.77 -16.56
C ASN A 7 -17.24 -11.98 -15.59
N LEU A 8 -17.03 -11.75 -14.29
CA LEU A 8 -17.01 -12.82 -13.29
C LEU A 8 -18.27 -13.71 -13.32
N ASN A 9 -19.44 -13.12 -13.53
CA ASN A 9 -20.72 -13.86 -13.59
C ASN A 9 -20.89 -14.71 -14.87
N GLU A 10 -20.00 -14.58 -15.84
CA GLU A 10 -19.97 -15.40 -17.07
C GLU A 10 -19.12 -16.66 -16.88
N SER A 11 -18.36 -16.76 -15.77
CA SER A 11 -17.50 -17.90 -15.47
C SER A 11 -18.30 -19.11 -14.98
N ARG A 12 -17.99 -20.28 -15.56
CA ARG A 12 -18.53 -21.56 -15.10
C ARG A 12 -18.00 -21.92 -13.71
N HIS A 13 -16.70 -21.68 -13.45
CA HIS A 13 -16.09 -22.01 -12.16
C HIS A 13 -16.65 -21.14 -11.04
N TYR A 14 -17.00 -19.88 -11.34
CA TYR A 14 -17.68 -19.03 -10.37
C TYR A 14 -19.11 -19.54 -10.07
N ALA A 15 -19.85 -19.95 -11.09
CA ALA A 15 -21.17 -20.56 -10.89
C ALA A 15 -21.10 -21.85 -10.04
N ASP A 16 -20.09 -22.67 -10.27
CA ASP A 16 -19.83 -23.87 -9.49
C ASP A 16 -19.48 -23.53 -8.03
N LEU A 17 -18.64 -22.50 -7.79
CA LEU A 17 -18.34 -22.02 -6.43
C LEU A 17 -19.57 -21.56 -5.66
N LEU A 18 -20.50 -20.85 -6.32
CA LEU A 18 -21.78 -20.44 -5.72
C LEU A 18 -22.67 -21.62 -5.31
N SER A 19 -22.50 -22.78 -5.94
CA SER A 19 -23.27 -24.00 -5.65
C SER A 19 -22.71 -24.82 -4.48
N LEU A 20 -21.48 -24.52 -4.02
CA LEU A 20 -20.87 -25.30 -2.95
C LEU A 20 -21.51 -24.99 -1.59
N PRO A 21 -21.65 -26.01 -0.71
CA PRO A 21 -22.12 -25.77 0.63
C PRO A 21 -21.13 -24.97 1.45
N PHE A 22 -21.64 -24.23 2.43
CA PHE A 22 -20.80 -23.49 3.37
C PHE A 22 -19.91 -24.44 4.19
N THR A 23 -18.62 -24.13 4.29
CA THR A 23 -17.65 -24.92 5.04
C THR A 23 -17.56 -24.48 6.50
N ASP A 24 -17.80 -25.39 7.44
CA ASP A 24 -17.74 -25.13 8.89
C ASP A 24 -16.27 -25.02 9.37
N LEU A 25 -15.80 -23.82 9.65
CA LEU A 25 -14.45 -23.54 10.16
C LEU A 25 -14.15 -24.22 11.50
N ARG A 26 -15.14 -24.45 12.36
CA ARG A 26 -14.96 -25.12 13.66
C ARG A 26 -14.48 -26.55 13.50
N ARG A 27 -14.92 -27.21 12.43
CA ARG A 27 -14.50 -28.59 12.08
C ARG A 27 -13.26 -28.60 11.21
N LEU A 28 -13.17 -27.62 10.28
CA LEU A 28 -12.09 -27.55 9.32
C LEU A 28 -10.75 -27.21 9.97
N LEU A 29 -10.71 -26.28 10.96
CA LEU A 29 -9.46 -25.82 11.58
C LEU A 29 -8.89 -26.86 12.54
N THR A 30 -7.96 -27.67 12.08
CA THR A 30 -7.19 -28.69 12.82
C THR A 30 -5.71 -28.37 12.83
N ALA A 31 -4.94 -29.01 13.75
CA ALA A 31 -3.48 -28.85 13.78
C ALA A 31 -2.82 -29.28 12.46
N ALA A 32 -3.28 -30.38 11.85
CA ALA A 32 -2.78 -30.84 10.57
C ALA A 32 -3.02 -29.81 9.46
N ARG A 33 -4.21 -29.20 9.43
CA ARG A 33 -4.52 -28.16 8.45
C ARG A 33 -3.69 -26.89 8.66
N VAL A 34 -3.46 -26.47 9.89
CA VAL A 34 -2.59 -25.29 10.19
C VAL A 34 -1.20 -25.47 9.58
N SER A 35 -0.66 -26.69 9.65
CA SER A 35 0.65 -27.02 9.08
C SER A 35 0.63 -27.21 7.55
N ALA A 36 -0.49 -27.65 6.97
CA ALA A 36 -0.58 -27.97 5.54
C ALA A 36 -1.05 -26.81 4.66
N ALA A 37 -1.92 -25.94 5.19
CA ALA A 37 -2.52 -24.84 4.44
C ALA A 37 -1.61 -23.59 4.44
N GLU A 38 -0.43 -23.73 3.90
CA GLU A 38 0.59 -22.69 3.86
C GLU A 38 1.27 -22.63 2.49
N VAL A 39 1.45 -21.40 1.98
CA VAL A 39 2.13 -21.12 0.72
C VAL A 39 3.35 -20.25 1.00
N PRO A 40 4.56 -20.66 0.57
CA PRO A 40 5.75 -19.83 0.71
C PRO A 40 5.64 -18.51 -0.07
N MET A 41 6.18 -17.45 0.52
CA MET A 41 6.36 -16.14 -0.08
C MET A 41 7.87 -15.80 -0.13
N ALA A 42 8.22 -14.71 -0.82
CA ALA A 42 9.60 -14.23 -0.82
C ALA A 42 10.07 -13.76 0.57
N ALA A 43 11.37 -13.64 0.73
CA ALA A 43 12.04 -13.15 1.95
C ALA A 43 11.69 -13.93 3.23
N GLY A 44 11.40 -15.23 3.11
CA GLY A 44 11.06 -16.09 4.24
C GLY A 44 9.69 -15.82 4.86
N LEU A 45 8.82 -15.12 4.17
CA LEU A 45 7.41 -14.99 4.54
C LEU A 45 6.62 -16.21 4.09
N HIS A 46 5.47 -16.44 4.73
CA HIS A 46 4.54 -17.50 4.41
C HIS A 46 3.11 -16.99 4.54
N TYR A 47 2.25 -17.40 3.61
CA TYR A 47 0.81 -17.14 3.65
C TYR A 47 0.08 -18.39 4.13
N ASN A 48 -0.54 -18.32 5.30
CA ASN A 48 -1.33 -19.41 5.88
C ASN A 48 -2.82 -19.10 5.77
N TYR A 49 -3.57 -20.00 5.12
CA TYR A 49 -5.01 -19.90 4.88
C TYR A 49 -5.83 -20.96 5.64
N ALA A 50 -5.26 -21.57 6.67
CA ALA A 50 -5.91 -22.66 7.42
C ALA A 50 -7.28 -22.29 7.99
N ALA A 51 -7.47 -21.03 8.41
CA ALA A 51 -8.72 -20.50 8.93
C ALA A 51 -9.62 -19.86 7.84
N MET A 52 -9.40 -20.15 6.55
CA MET A 52 -10.31 -19.82 5.46
C MET A 52 -11.32 -20.96 5.22
N PRO A 53 -12.60 -20.67 4.93
CA PRO A 53 -13.65 -21.66 4.77
C PRO A 53 -13.62 -22.32 3.38
N VAL A 54 -12.45 -22.89 3.03
CA VAL A 54 -12.22 -23.55 1.73
C VAL A 54 -11.61 -24.94 1.94
N GLU A 55 -12.08 -25.89 1.16
CA GLU A 55 -11.56 -27.26 1.07
C GLU A 55 -10.90 -27.46 -0.30
N GLU A 56 -10.31 -28.63 -0.58
CA GLU A 56 -9.64 -28.91 -1.86
C GLU A 56 -10.52 -28.62 -3.08
N ARG A 57 -11.79 -28.97 -3.03
CA ARG A 57 -12.72 -28.69 -4.12
C ARG A 57 -12.88 -27.19 -4.40
N HIS A 58 -12.85 -26.34 -3.36
CA HIS A 58 -12.87 -24.89 -3.55
C HIS A 58 -11.57 -24.43 -4.22
N LEU A 59 -10.43 -24.97 -3.80
CA LEU A 59 -9.13 -24.64 -4.38
C LEU A 59 -9.04 -25.05 -5.86
N ASP A 60 -9.58 -26.22 -6.22
CA ASP A 60 -9.66 -26.68 -7.61
C ASP A 60 -10.51 -25.76 -8.48
N LEU A 61 -11.66 -25.30 -7.96
CA LEU A 61 -12.50 -24.34 -8.67
C LEU A 61 -11.87 -22.94 -8.76
N LEU A 62 -11.15 -22.49 -7.72
CA LEU A 62 -10.41 -21.25 -7.74
C LEU A 62 -9.22 -21.33 -8.73
N GLN A 63 -8.54 -22.46 -8.82
CA GLN A 63 -7.55 -22.71 -9.88
C GLN A 63 -8.20 -22.64 -11.25
N GLY A 64 -9.33 -23.35 -11.44
CA GLY A 64 -10.09 -23.30 -12.70
C GLY A 64 -10.53 -21.89 -13.08
N LEU A 65 -10.92 -21.05 -12.10
CA LEU A 65 -11.23 -19.64 -12.31
C LEU A 65 -9.99 -18.85 -12.76
N SER A 66 -8.82 -19.09 -12.15
CA SER A 66 -7.55 -18.48 -12.56
C SER A 66 -7.20 -18.82 -14.00
N ASP A 67 -7.34 -20.09 -14.39
CA ASP A 67 -7.02 -20.58 -15.73
C ASP A 67 -8.01 -20.04 -16.77
N GLU A 68 -9.30 -20.03 -16.44
CA GLU A 68 -10.36 -19.49 -17.31
C GLU A 68 -10.16 -18.01 -17.64
N PHE A 69 -9.69 -17.22 -16.67
CA PHE A 69 -9.40 -15.80 -16.84
C PHE A 69 -7.96 -15.52 -17.30
N ASP A 70 -7.12 -16.54 -17.48
CA ASP A 70 -5.70 -16.37 -17.85
C ASP A 70 -4.99 -15.35 -16.96
N LEU A 71 -5.17 -15.45 -15.63
CA LEU A 71 -4.73 -14.42 -14.70
C LEU A 71 -3.20 -14.21 -14.75
N VAL A 72 -2.42 -15.28 -14.77
CA VAL A 72 -0.96 -15.20 -14.88
C VAL A 72 -0.54 -14.70 -16.27
N GLY A 73 -1.22 -15.08 -17.34
CA GLY A 73 -0.99 -14.52 -18.68
C GLY A 73 -1.32 -13.02 -18.74
N GLN A 74 -2.37 -12.55 -18.06
CA GLN A 74 -2.64 -11.11 -17.92
C GLN A 74 -1.49 -10.40 -17.20
N TYR A 75 -0.95 -11.00 -16.14
CA TYR A 75 0.22 -10.46 -15.45
C TYR A 75 1.46 -10.42 -16.36
N GLN A 76 1.73 -11.48 -17.12
CA GLN A 76 2.82 -11.50 -18.10
C GLN A 76 2.70 -10.38 -19.14
N ARG A 77 1.48 -10.11 -19.64
CA ARG A 77 1.20 -8.98 -20.54
C ARG A 77 1.47 -7.63 -19.90
N LEU A 78 1.10 -7.46 -18.61
CA LEU A 78 1.44 -6.27 -17.83
C LEU A 78 2.96 -6.09 -17.73
N LEU A 79 3.70 -7.17 -17.38
CA LEU A 79 5.17 -7.15 -17.31
C LEU A 79 5.83 -6.85 -18.66
N ALA A 80 5.20 -7.26 -19.77
CA ALA A 80 5.64 -6.94 -21.13
C ALA A 80 5.33 -5.48 -21.55
N GLY A 81 4.69 -4.70 -20.69
CA GLY A 81 4.38 -3.30 -20.93
C GLY A 81 3.15 -3.07 -21.82
N GLU A 82 2.22 -4.02 -21.90
CA GLU A 82 0.93 -3.76 -22.52
C GLU A 82 0.17 -2.65 -21.77
N ARG A 83 -0.74 -1.95 -22.48
CA ARG A 83 -1.53 -0.85 -21.92
C ARG A 83 -2.69 -1.38 -21.08
N MET A 84 -2.38 -1.78 -19.84
CA MET A 84 -3.36 -2.39 -18.93
C MET A 84 -4.25 -1.34 -18.22
N ASN A 85 -3.84 -0.08 -18.15
CA ASN A 85 -4.71 1.03 -17.73
C ASN A 85 -5.51 1.51 -18.94
N VAL A 86 -6.65 0.88 -19.18
CA VAL A 86 -7.48 1.13 -20.38
C VAL A 86 -8.14 2.50 -20.37
N GLY A 87 -8.49 3.06 -19.20
CA GLY A 87 -9.13 4.36 -19.06
C GLY A 87 -8.24 5.52 -19.51
N GLU A 88 -6.97 5.49 -19.14
CA GLU A 88 -5.97 6.50 -19.51
C GLU A 88 -5.10 6.06 -20.71
N ASN A 89 -5.35 4.87 -21.27
CA ASN A 89 -4.55 4.28 -22.36
C ASN A 89 -3.05 4.22 -22.05
N ARG A 90 -2.70 3.83 -20.80
CA ARG A 90 -1.32 3.81 -20.29
C ARG A 90 -0.84 2.40 -19.95
N ARG A 91 0.49 2.24 -19.94
CA ARG A 91 1.16 1.10 -19.36
C ARG A 91 1.07 1.14 -17.82
N VAL A 92 1.40 0.02 -17.17
CA VAL A 92 1.47 -0.11 -15.71
C VAL A 92 2.81 -0.74 -15.38
N LEU A 93 3.77 0.05 -14.87
CA LEU A 93 5.17 -0.34 -14.81
C LEU A 93 5.81 -0.25 -13.40
N HIS A 94 5.00 -0.21 -12.33
CA HIS A 94 5.53 -0.14 -10.98
C HIS A 94 6.48 -1.29 -10.63
N HIS A 95 6.23 -2.52 -11.11
CA HIS A 95 7.10 -3.68 -10.96
C HIS A 95 8.49 -3.45 -11.56
N LEU A 96 8.58 -2.70 -12.67
CA LEU A 96 9.84 -2.45 -13.38
C LEU A 96 10.80 -1.56 -12.58
N THR A 97 10.29 -0.79 -11.61
CA THR A 97 11.13 -0.04 -10.66
C THR A 97 11.94 -0.94 -9.72
N ARG A 98 11.56 -2.22 -9.58
CA ARG A 98 12.19 -3.24 -8.71
C ARG A 98 13.16 -4.13 -9.46
N GLY A 99 12.92 -4.34 -10.76
CA GLY A 99 13.73 -5.18 -11.63
C GLY A 99 12.98 -5.70 -12.85
N GLN A 100 13.70 -6.28 -13.77
CA GLN A 100 13.15 -6.79 -15.02
C GLN A 100 12.69 -8.24 -14.84
N LEU A 101 11.42 -8.54 -15.11
CA LEU A 101 10.85 -9.90 -15.11
C LEU A 101 10.29 -10.32 -16.47
N GLY A 102 9.99 -9.38 -17.33
CA GLY A 102 9.51 -9.58 -18.70
C GLY A 102 10.52 -9.08 -19.73
N PRO A 103 10.12 -8.95 -21.01
CA PRO A 103 10.95 -8.33 -22.03
C PRO A 103 11.24 -6.86 -21.70
N ALA A 104 12.27 -6.28 -22.34
CA ALA A 104 12.57 -4.85 -22.22
C ALA A 104 11.38 -4.01 -22.71
N VAL A 105 10.96 -3.03 -21.89
CA VAL A 105 9.83 -2.15 -22.21
C VAL A 105 10.35 -0.86 -22.83
N MET A 106 10.17 -0.74 -24.14
CA MET A 106 10.59 0.44 -24.90
C MET A 106 9.46 1.47 -25.02
N HIS A 107 9.78 2.75 -24.85
CA HIS A 107 8.88 3.86 -25.09
C HIS A 107 9.66 5.03 -25.72
N ASP A 108 9.23 5.47 -26.90
CA ASP A 108 9.87 6.54 -27.68
C ASP A 108 11.40 6.37 -27.82
N GLY A 109 11.84 5.14 -28.07
CA GLY A 109 13.25 4.78 -28.21
C GLY A 109 14.03 4.62 -26.89
N ARG A 110 13.40 4.82 -25.74
CA ARG A 110 14.00 4.70 -24.39
C ARG A 110 13.63 3.36 -23.74
N ASP A 111 14.61 2.68 -23.16
CA ASP A 111 14.39 1.53 -22.27
C ASP A 111 13.95 2.07 -20.89
N LEU A 112 12.69 1.79 -20.50
CA LEU A 112 12.13 2.27 -19.24
C LEU A 112 12.73 1.57 -18.02
N GLY A 113 13.16 0.32 -18.14
CA GLY A 113 13.90 -0.36 -17.07
C GLY A 113 15.25 0.30 -16.81
N ALA A 114 15.96 0.69 -17.86
CA ALA A 114 17.21 1.46 -17.74
C ALA A 114 16.96 2.83 -17.10
N PHE A 115 15.87 3.51 -17.48
CA PHE A 115 15.47 4.80 -16.89
C PHE A 115 15.26 4.69 -15.37
N TYR A 116 14.48 3.72 -14.89
CA TYR A 116 14.23 3.58 -13.45
C TYR A 116 15.53 3.26 -12.68
N ARG A 117 16.38 2.40 -13.23
CA ARG A 117 17.70 2.12 -12.62
C ARG A 117 18.58 3.36 -12.55
N GLU A 118 18.61 4.17 -13.60
CA GLU A 118 19.34 5.44 -13.62
C GLU A 118 18.83 6.40 -12.54
N GLN A 119 17.50 6.56 -12.41
CA GLN A 119 16.93 7.41 -11.38
C GLN A 119 17.30 6.93 -9.97
N HIS A 120 17.25 5.63 -9.70
CA HIS A 120 17.70 5.08 -8.42
C HIS A 120 19.19 5.36 -8.18
N GLN A 121 20.06 5.16 -9.16
CA GLN A 121 21.50 5.45 -9.03
C GLN A 121 21.77 6.92 -8.73
N ARG A 122 21.06 7.85 -9.41
CA ARG A 122 21.15 9.29 -9.13
C ARG A 122 20.71 9.61 -7.70
N ILE A 123 19.61 9.02 -7.24
CA ILE A 123 19.09 9.20 -5.88
C ILE A 123 20.10 8.66 -4.85
N PHE A 124 20.69 7.50 -5.07
CA PHE A 124 21.67 6.90 -4.18
C PHE A 124 22.93 7.77 -4.08
N ALA A 125 23.45 8.24 -5.20
CA ALA A 125 24.60 9.15 -5.24
C ALA A 125 24.29 10.49 -4.53
N PHE A 126 23.07 11.01 -4.68
CA PHE A 126 22.61 12.21 -3.97
C PHE A 126 22.56 11.97 -2.45
N ALA A 127 21.92 10.89 -2.00
CA ALA A 127 21.83 10.54 -0.59
C ALA A 127 23.23 10.39 0.06
N GLU A 128 24.15 9.74 -0.63
CA GLU A 128 25.54 9.60 -0.17
C GLU A 128 26.27 10.95 -0.05
N GLN A 129 26.02 11.89 -0.97
CA GLN A 129 26.59 13.25 -0.87
C GLN A 129 26.02 14.01 0.34
N VAL A 130 24.72 13.86 0.62
CA VAL A 130 24.09 14.41 1.82
C VAL A 130 24.71 13.82 3.08
N HIS A 131 24.82 12.50 3.17
CA HIS A 131 25.35 11.80 4.35
C HIS A 131 26.82 12.15 4.64
N ARG A 132 27.64 12.32 3.61
CA ARG A 132 29.05 12.74 3.76
C ARG A 132 29.20 14.23 4.05
N GLY A 133 28.10 15.00 4.07
CA GLY A 133 28.11 16.45 4.27
C GLY A 133 28.73 17.24 3.12
N ALA A 134 28.81 16.65 1.91
CA ALA A 134 29.17 17.35 0.69
C ALA A 134 28.06 18.30 0.23
N LEU A 135 26.80 17.89 0.45
CA LEU A 135 25.63 18.76 0.28
C LEU A 135 25.16 19.23 1.67
N ARG A 136 25.01 20.55 1.81
CA ARG A 136 24.64 21.21 3.07
C ARG A 136 23.51 22.21 2.84
N GLY A 137 22.82 22.58 3.91
CA GLY A 137 21.87 23.68 3.93
C GLY A 137 22.53 25.03 3.68
N SER A 138 21.74 26.05 3.45
CA SER A 138 22.23 27.44 3.16
C SER A 138 23.04 28.05 4.30
N SER A 139 22.85 27.63 5.54
CA SER A 139 23.65 28.00 6.70
C SER A 139 25.02 27.30 6.79
N GLY A 140 25.30 26.34 5.90
CA GLY A 140 26.46 25.45 5.97
C GLY A 140 26.28 24.25 6.92
N ALA A 141 25.12 24.11 7.58
CA ALA A 141 24.82 22.98 8.44
C ALA A 141 24.59 21.69 7.60
N ALA A 142 25.05 20.56 8.13
CA ALA A 142 24.75 19.25 7.55
C ALA A 142 23.27 18.90 7.79
N PHE A 143 22.64 18.28 6.81
CA PHE A 143 21.27 17.76 6.93
C PHE A 143 21.24 16.55 7.87
N THR A 144 20.28 16.54 8.80
CA THR A 144 20.02 15.44 9.74
C THR A 144 18.55 15.01 9.72
N GLN A 145 17.72 15.80 9.05
CA GLN A 145 16.28 15.55 8.91
C GLN A 145 15.87 15.67 7.44
N VAL A 146 14.90 14.87 7.06
CA VAL A 146 14.22 14.97 5.77
C VAL A 146 12.72 15.13 6.01
N CYS A 147 12.06 16.03 5.29
CA CYS A 147 10.62 16.19 5.33
C CYS A 147 10.04 15.98 3.93
N GLN A 148 9.22 14.94 3.75
CA GLN A 148 8.54 14.69 2.49
C GLN A 148 7.20 15.45 2.47
N ILE A 149 7.01 16.26 1.42
CA ILE A 149 5.79 17.03 1.16
C ILE A 149 5.06 16.33 0.01
N GLY A 150 3.90 15.74 0.28
CA GLY A 150 3.13 15.01 -0.72
C GLY A 150 1.86 14.42 -0.12
N ILE A 151 0.85 14.13 -0.94
CA ILE A 151 -0.44 13.62 -0.50
C ILE A 151 -0.80 12.31 -1.24
N GLY A 152 -1.68 11.49 -0.67
CA GLY A 152 -2.10 10.21 -1.24
C GLY A 152 -0.93 9.25 -1.42
N GLY A 153 -0.69 8.76 -2.65
CA GLY A 153 0.41 7.84 -2.94
C GLY A 153 1.81 8.44 -2.73
N SER A 154 1.92 9.77 -2.75
CA SER A 154 3.17 10.48 -2.43
C SER A 154 3.45 10.58 -0.92
N ASP A 155 2.55 10.07 -0.06
CA ASP A 155 2.68 10.05 1.40
C ASP A 155 2.49 8.65 1.98
N LEU A 156 1.32 8.03 1.74
CA LEU A 156 0.86 6.85 2.49
C LEU A 156 1.84 5.67 2.40
N GLY A 157 2.31 5.34 1.20
CA GLY A 157 3.28 4.26 1.01
C GLY A 157 4.65 4.59 1.62
N PRO A 158 5.33 5.67 1.20
CA PRO A 158 6.62 6.07 1.76
C PRO A 158 6.62 6.21 3.28
N ARG A 159 5.57 6.83 3.88
CA ARG A 159 5.43 6.96 5.33
C ARG A 159 5.28 5.59 6.01
N ALA A 160 4.44 4.71 5.46
CA ALA A 160 4.26 3.37 6.00
C ALA A 160 5.57 2.57 5.96
N LEU A 161 6.33 2.65 4.87
CA LEU A 161 7.62 1.99 4.73
C LEU A 161 8.69 2.57 5.67
N TYR A 162 8.74 3.91 5.81
CA TYR A 162 9.64 4.56 6.75
C TYR A 162 9.40 4.09 8.18
N LEU A 163 8.16 4.12 8.65
CA LEU A 163 7.81 3.69 10.01
C LEU A 163 8.11 2.20 10.21
N ALA A 164 7.85 1.37 9.20
CA ALA A 164 8.12 -0.06 9.25
C ALA A 164 9.61 -0.38 9.35
N LEU A 165 10.48 0.41 8.74
CA LEU A 165 11.93 0.18 8.70
C LEU A 165 12.70 0.87 9.83
N GLN A 166 12.11 1.88 10.47
CA GLN A 166 12.83 2.76 11.41
C GLN A 166 13.53 2.01 12.54
N GLN A 167 12.83 1.04 13.15
CA GLN A 167 13.41 0.28 14.26
C GLN A 167 14.48 -0.72 13.80
N GLU A 168 14.27 -1.35 12.65
CA GLU A 168 15.26 -2.24 12.04
C GLU A 168 16.53 -1.46 11.65
N ALA A 169 16.37 -0.29 11.05
CA ALA A 169 17.51 0.59 10.71
C ALA A 169 18.28 1.05 11.96
N ARG A 170 17.58 1.37 13.06
CA ARG A 170 18.23 1.67 14.35
C ARG A 170 19.04 0.49 14.86
N ARG A 171 18.48 -0.72 14.80
CA ARG A 171 19.17 -1.96 15.22
C ARG A 171 20.43 -2.21 14.41
N GLN A 172 20.39 -1.92 13.11
CA GLN A 172 21.54 -2.07 12.20
C GLN A 172 22.53 -0.89 12.26
N GLY A 173 22.21 0.19 12.99
CA GLY A 173 23.03 1.40 13.04
C GLY A 173 23.05 2.22 11.75
N CYS A 174 22.04 2.04 10.89
CA CYS A 174 21.94 2.71 9.59
C CYS A 174 20.80 3.74 9.51
N GLN A 175 20.20 4.15 10.63
CA GLN A 175 19.35 5.34 10.64
C GLN A 175 20.22 6.59 10.55
N LEU A 176 20.32 7.20 9.36
CA LEU A 176 21.21 8.31 9.05
C LEU A 176 20.52 9.66 9.21
N MET A 177 19.23 9.74 8.85
CA MET A 177 18.40 10.93 9.06
C MET A 177 17.05 10.52 9.64
N THR A 178 16.37 11.45 10.33
CA THR A 178 14.96 11.27 10.72
C THR A 178 14.07 11.84 9.62
N ALA A 179 12.92 11.17 9.35
CA ALA A 179 11.96 11.65 8.38
C ALA A 179 10.67 12.12 9.05
N GLU A 180 10.14 13.25 8.56
CA GLU A 180 8.80 13.76 8.80
C GLU A 180 8.02 13.82 7.48
N PHE A 181 6.70 13.89 7.59
CA PHE A 181 5.82 13.88 6.42
C PHE A 181 4.75 14.96 6.58
N LEU A 182 4.67 15.84 5.60
CA LEU A 182 3.67 16.91 5.52
C LEU A 182 2.75 16.62 4.35
N SER A 183 1.51 16.19 4.65
CA SER A 183 0.60 15.69 3.63
C SER A 183 -0.74 16.42 3.56
N ASN A 184 -1.27 16.85 4.71
CA ASN A 184 -2.57 17.51 4.74
C ASN A 184 -2.43 19.01 4.40
N VAL A 185 -3.45 19.58 3.77
CA VAL A 185 -3.55 21.03 3.56
C VAL A 185 -4.04 21.79 4.82
N ASP A 186 -4.31 21.05 5.90
CA ASP A 186 -4.65 21.59 7.20
C ASP A 186 -3.44 22.41 7.73
N PRO A 187 -3.60 23.71 8.03
CA PRO A 187 -2.52 24.54 8.55
C PRO A 187 -1.98 24.03 9.89
N ASP A 188 -2.80 23.38 10.72
CA ASP A 188 -2.35 22.82 12.00
C ASP A 188 -1.38 21.64 11.80
N ASP A 189 -1.56 20.84 10.72
CA ASP A 189 -0.60 19.78 10.35
C ASP A 189 0.77 20.38 9.98
N ALA A 190 0.75 21.43 9.14
CA ALA A 190 1.97 22.12 8.74
C ALA A 190 2.72 22.73 9.96
N ASP A 191 1.98 23.44 10.84
CA ASP A 191 2.56 24.04 12.05
C ASP A 191 3.17 22.97 12.97
N GLN A 192 2.48 21.85 13.20
CA GLN A 192 3.00 20.76 14.03
C GLN A 192 4.24 20.11 13.44
N VAL A 193 4.27 19.87 12.13
CA VAL A 193 5.43 19.28 11.46
C VAL A 193 6.61 20.25 11.51
N LEU A 194 6.43 21.51 11.13
CA LEU A 194 7.50 22.51 11.13
C LEU A 194 8.05 22.78 12.52
N ALA A 195 7.22 22.74 13.56
CA ALA A 195 7.66 22.93 14.96
C ALA A 195 8.61 21.82 15.47
N ARG A 196 8.57 20.62 14.86
CA ARG A 196 9.46 19.50 15.21
C ARG A 196 10.78 19.50 14.44
N LEU A 197 10.92 20.36 13.43
CA LEU A 197 12.06 20.39 12.53
C LEU A 197 13.07 21.48 12.89
N ASP A 198 14.34 21.14 12.86
CA ASP A 198 15.43 22.12 12.71
C ASP A 198 15.56 22.47 11.21
N LEU A 199 14.94 23.58 10.80
CA LEU A 199 14.87 23.98 9.39
C LEU A 199 16.25 24.14 8.75
N ALA A 200 17.27 24.60 9.52
CA ALA A 200 18.64 24.74 9.02
C ALA A 200 19.29 23.37 8.69
N ARG A 201 18.78 22.28 9.26
CA ARG A 201 19.26 20.91 9.08
C ARG A 201 18.27 20.00 8.38
N THR A 202 17.20 20.56 7.83
CA THR A 202 16.14 19.80 7.15
C THR A 202 16.25 19.95 5.63
N LEU A 203 16.21 18.81 4.94
CA LEU A 203 16.03 18.73 3.49
C LEU A 203 14.57 18.40 3.20
N PHE A 204 13.88 19.21 2.41
CA PHE A 204 12.49 19.02 2.02
C PHE A 204 12.42 18.34 0.65
N VAL A 205 11.58 17.33 0.53
CA VAL A 205 11.35 16.55 -0.70
C VAL A 205 9.92 16.79 -1.17
N LEU A 206 9.76 17.63 -2.18
CA LEU A 206 8.45 17.90 -2.79
C LEU A 206 8.11 16.76 -3.75
N VAL A 207 7.01 16.05 -3.51
CA VAL A 207 6.58 14.92 -4.33
C VAL A 207 5.23 15.22 -4.98
N SER A 208 5.26 15.50 -6.28
CA SER A 208 4.06 15.70 -7.09
C SER A 208 4.31 15.26 -8.52
N LYS A 209 3.66 14.16 -8.98
CA LYS A 209 3.83 13.65 -10.35
C LYS A 209 3.45 14.71 -11.38
N SER A 210 2.28 15.34 -11.24
CA SER A 210 1.81 16.39 -12.15
C SER A 210 2.46 17.75 -11.94
N GLY A 211 3.03 18.00 -10.75
CA GLY A 211 3.52 19.32 -10.34
C GLY A 211 2.43 20.37 -10.12
N THR A 212 1.16 19.96 -10.06
CA THR A 212 0.00 20.87 -9.96
C THR A 212 -0.94 20.52 -8.80
N THR A 213 -0.55 19.58 -7.93
CA THR A 213 -1.37 19.17 -6.78
C THR A 213 -1.47 20.32 -5.79
N GLN A 214 -2.68 20.86 -5.62
CA GLN A 214 -2.94 22.07 -4.83
C GLN A 214 -2.41 21.96 -3.38
N GLU A 215 -2.73 20.87 -2.70
CA GLU A 215 -2.32 20.62 -1.31
C GLU A 215 -0.79 20.63 -1.17
N THR A 216 -0.11 19.98 -2.11
CA THR A 216 1.35 19.87 -2.12
C THR A 216 2.01 21.23 -2.36
N LEU A 217 1.51 22.03 -3.31
CA LEU A 217 2.04 23.36 -3.60
C LEU A 217 1.75 24.37 -2.48
N THR A 218 0.61 24.22 -1.81
CA THR A 218 0.28 25.04 -0.62
C THR A 218 1.28 24.77 0.50
N ASN A 219 1.52 23.50 0.82
CA ASN A 219 2.47 23.09 1.85
C ASN A 219 3.92 23.48 1.49
N GLU A 220 4.32 23.37 0.22
CA GLU A 220 5.61 23.89 -0.25
C GLU A 220 5.75 25.38 0.03
N THR A 221 4.71 26.15 -0.27
CA THR A 221 4.72 27.60 -0.04
C THR A 221 4.90 27.93 1.44
N LEU A 222 4.21 27.23 2.34
CA LEU A 222 4.35 27.37 3.79
C LEU A 222 5.80 27.07 4.23
N VAL A 223 6.38 25.99 3.75
CA VAL A 223 7.77 25.60 4.03
C VAL A 223 8.75 26.66 3.54
N ARG A 224 8.59 27.18 2.32
CA ARG A 224 9.47 28.24 1.78
C ARG A 224 9.38 29.53 2.61
N VAL A 225 8.18 29.90 3.03
CA VAL A 225 8.00 31.07 3.92
C VAL A 225 8.71 30.83 5.25
N ALA A 226 8.56 29.66 5.87
CA ALA A 226 9.21 29.33 7.14
C ALA A 226 10.75 29.37 7.04
N LEU A 227 11.32 28.82 5.96
CA LEU A 227 12.76 28.88 5.70
C LEU A 227 13.25 30.32 5.57
N ARG A 228 12.57 31.16 4.77
CA ARG A 228 12.94 32.57 4.55
C ARG A 228 12.82 33.40 5.83
N HIS A 229 11.83 33.13 6.69
CA HIS A 229 11.70 33.79 7.99
C HIS A 229 12.88 33.51 8.92
N GLN A 230 13.57 32.37 8.74
CA GLN A 230 14.81 32.04 9.44
C GLN A 230 16.07 32.53 8.70
N GLY A 231 15.94 33.30 7.62
CA GLY A 231 17.06 33.79 6.82
C GLY A 231 17.77 32.72 6.00
N LEU A 232 17.10 31.59 5.73
CA LEU A 232 17.61 30.47 4.94
C LEU A 232 17.23 30.62 3.46
N ASP A 233 18.18 30.30 2.55
CA ASP A 233 17.89 30.20 1.12
C ASP A 233 17.13 28.89 0.86
N ASP A 234 15.84 28.99 0.59
CA ASP A 234 14.93 27.85 0.39
C ASP A 234 15.36 26.93 -0.76
N ARG A 235 16.03 27.45 -1.81
CA ARG A 235 16.53 26.63 -2.92
C ARG A 235 17.57 25.59 -2.47
N ALA A 236 18.36 25.93 -1.45
CA ALA A 236 19.36 25.03 -0.89
C ALA A 236 18.74 23.86 -0.10
N HIS A 237 17.46 23.96 0.27
CA HIS A 237 16.77 23.03 1.16
C HIS A 237 15.69 22.18 0.47
N LEU A 238 15.37 22.40 -0.82
CA LEU A 238 14.32 21.67 -1.51
C LEU A 238 14.86 20.84 -2.68
N VAL A 239 14.33 19.62 -2.83
CA VAL A 239 14.44 18.78 -4.02
C VAL A 239 13.05 18.38 -4.49
N ALA A 240 12.89 18.12 -5.79
CA ALA A 240 11.62 17.70 -6.37
C ALA A 240 11.64 16.24 -6.80
N VAL A 241 10.53 15.52 -6.60
CA VAL A 241 10.22 14.22 -7.22
C VAL A 241 8.98 14.41 -8.08
N THR A 242 9.11 14.29 -9.40
CA THR A 242 8.06 14.70 -10.34
C THR A 242 8.17 13.94 -11.67
N SER A 243 7.24 14.17 -12.61
CA SER A 243 7.37 13.71 -14.00
C SER A 243 8.33 14.63 -14.78
N GLU A 244 9.05 14.08 -15.78
CA GLU A 244 9.89 14.88 -16.68
C GLU A 244 9.09 15.95 -17.46
N THR A 245 7.78 15.76 -17.62
CA THR A 245 6.86 16.69 -18.31
C THR A 245 6.21 17.70 -17.35
N SER A 246 6.46 17.61 -16.06
CA SER A 246 5.90 18.49 -15.04
C SER A 246 6.56 19.88 -15.05
N PRO A 247 5.83 20.95 -14.66
CA PRO A 247 6.42 22.29 -14.48
C PRO A 247 7.49 22.36 -13.38
N LEU A 248 7.62 21.33 -12.55
CA LEU A 248 8.68 21.21 -11.52
C LEU A 248 9.98 20.63 -12.12
N ALA A 249 9.93 20.00 -13.28
CA ALA A 249 11.09 19.36 -13.90
C ALA A 249 12.15 20.39 -14.31
N GLY A 250 13.39 20.18 -13.86
CA GLY A 250 14.52 21.07 -14.15
C GLY A 250 14.37 22.52 -13.64
N ASN A 251 13.43 22.77 -12.74
CA ASN A 251 13.17 24.09 -12.20
C ASN A 251 14.27 24.50 -11.22
N SER A 252 14.95 25.62 -11.48
CA SER A 252 16.04 26.16 -10.65
C SER A 252 15.65 26.56 -9.22
N ALA A 253 14.35 26.53 -8.90
CA ALA A 253 13.86 26.71 -7.53
C ALA A 253 14.15 25.50 -6.62
N TYR A 254 14.58 24.38 -7.19
CA TYR A 254 14.97 23.17 -6.47
C TYR A 254 16.46 22.89 -6.66
N ARG A 255 17.08 22.31 -5.64
CA ARG A 255 18.50 21.89 -5.68
C ARG A 255 18.76 20.80 -6.70
N ASP A 256 17.83 19.85 -6.80
CA ASP A 256 17.84 18.74 -7.76
C ASP A 256 16.40 18.25 -8.02
N SER A 257 16.23 17.47 -9.10
CA SER A 257 14.96 16.85 -9.46
C SER A 257 15.18 15.39 -9.83
N PHE A 258 14.35 14.50 -9.26
CA PHE A 258 14.32 13.07 -9.55
C PHE A 258 13.01 12.72 -10.24
N TYR A 259 13.06 11.79 -11.18
CA TYR A 259 11.95 11.61 -12.08
C TYR A 259 11.26 10.26 -11.89
N MET A 260 9.94 10.29 -11.97
CA MET A 260 9.06 9.17 -12.24
C MET A 260 8.29 9.46 -13.52
N ASP A 261 7.78 8.43 -14.20
CA ASP A 261 6.94 8.61 -15.37
C ASP A 261 5.45 8.41 -15.08
N ASP A 262 4.63 8.59 -16.11
CA ASP A 262 3.19 8.45 -16.03
C ASP A 262 2.71 7.00 -15.91
N PHE A 263 3.58 6.01 -16.14
CA PHE A 263 3.26 4.58 -16.12
C PHE A 263 3.32 3.97 -14.70
N VAL A 264 3.71 4.77 -13.70
CA VAL A 264 3.66 4.39 -12.29
C VAL A 264 2.52 5.14 -11.61
N GLY A 265 1.48 4.42 -11.22
CA GLY A 265 0.36 4.98 -10.46
C GLY A 265 0.78 5.43 -9.05
N GLY A 266 0.14 6.47 -8.50
CA GLY A 266 0.52 7.04 -7.19
C GLY A 266 0.56 6.01 -6.06
N ARG A 267 -0.49 5.22 -5.89
CA ARG A 267 -0.58 4.17 -4.86
C ARG A 267 0.36 2.99 -5.05
N PHE A 268 0.95 2.84 -6.26
CA PHE A 268 1.97 1.84 -6.60
C PHE A 268 3.39 2.44 -6.66
N SER A 269 3.59 3.69 -6.23
CA SER A 269 4.83 4.43 -6.48
C SER A 269 5.91 4.27 -5.40
N SER A 270 5.64 3.52 -4.33
CA SER A 270 6.54 3.41 -3.17
C SER A 270 7.93 2.86 -3.50
N THR A 271 8.08 2.10 -4.58
CA THR A 271 9.37 1.56 -5.06
C THR A 271 10.02 2.39 -6.18
N SER A 272 9.37 3.49 -6.61
CA SER A 272 9.94 4.47 -7.55
C SER A 272 10.75 5.56 -6.83
N ALA A 273 11.12 6.62 -7.54
CA ALA A 273 11.76 7.80 -6.98
C ALA A 273 11.00 8.37 -5.77
N VAL A 274 9.67 8.18 -5.69
CA VAL A 274 8.80 8.67 -4.61
C VAL A 274 9.21 8.13 -3.24
N GLY A 275 9.43 6.82 -3.11
CA GLY A 275 9.94 6.23 -1.87
C GLY A 275 11.47 6.22 -1.79
N ALA A 276 12.15 6.11 -2.95
CA ALA A 276 13.60 6.00 -3.01
C ALA A 276 14.30 7.19 -2.35
N VAL A 277 13.85 8.43 -2.59
CA VAL A 277 14.51 9.63 -2.07
C VAL A 277 14.44 9.66 -0.55
N VAL A 278 13.25 9.60 0.04
CA VAL A 278 13.09 9.71 1.50
C VAL A 278 13.71 8.52 2.24
N LEU A 279 13.56 7.29 1.72
CA LEU A 279 14.10 6.10 2.38
C LEU A 279 15.61 6.00 2.27
N SER A 280 16.21 6.38 1.11
CA SER A 280 17.67 6.41 0.97
C SER A 280 18.31 7.52 1.81
N LEU A 281 17.66 8.68 1.95
CA LEU A 281 18.13 9.74 2.86
C LEU A 281 18.02 9.28 4.33
N ALA A 282 16.91 8.65 4.70
CA ALA A 282 16.69 8.22 6.09
C ALA A 282 17.61 7.06 6.52
N PHE A 283 17.81 6.06 5.65
CA PHE A 283 18.41 4.77 6.03
C PHE A 283 19.62 4.37 5.18
N GLY A 284 19.96 5.12 4.15
CA GLY A 284 20.98 4.76 3.17
C GLY A 284 20.43 3.87 2.03
N PRO A 285 21.13 3.87 0.87
CA PRO A 285 20.73 3.14 -0.32
C PRO A 285 20.55 1.62 -0.10
N ALA A 286 21.36 1.00 0.74
CA ALA A 286 21.35 -0.46 0.95
C ALA A 286 20.02 -0.98 1.48
N ILE A 287 19.37 -0.26 2.40
CA ILE A 287 18.05 -0.63 2.94
C ILE A 287 16.98 -0.55 1.86
N PHE A 288 17.00 0.48 1.03
CA PHE A 288 16.04 0.59 -0.07
C PHE A 288 16.27 -0.47 -1.14
N GLN A 289 17.53 -0.79 -1.48
CA GLN A 289 17.86 -1.88 -2.40
C GLN A 289 17.37 -3.25 -1.86
N ALA A 290 17.52 -3.51 -0.56
CA ALA A 290 17.01 -4.71 0.08
C ALA A 290 15.47 -4.81 -0.02
N LEU A 291 14.76 -3.68 0.18
CA LEU A 291 13.31 -3.61 -0.03
C LEU A 291 12.93 -3.93 -1.48
N LEU A 292 13.64 -3.34 -2.46
CA LEU A 292 13.40 -3.63 -3.89
C LEU A 292 13.65 -5.11 -4.21
N ALA A 293 14.70 -5.73 -3.65
CA ALA A 293 15.02 -7.13 -3.86
C ALA A 293 13.91 -8.06 -3.35
N GLY A 294 13.36 -7.79 -2.16
CA GLY A 294 12.24 -8.54 -1.61
C GLY A 294 10.97 -8.41 -2.45
N ALA A 295 10.67 -7.19 -2.90
CA ALA A 295 9.53 -6.93 -3.77
C ALA A 295 9.66 -7.62 -5.14
N HIS A 296 10.84 -7.55 -5.76
CA HIS A 296 11.13 -8.24 -7.02
C HIS A 296 11.00 -9.76 -6.91
N ALA A 297 11.50 -10.33 -5.82
CA ALA A 297 11.37 -11.77 -5.59
C ALA A 297 9.91 -12.21 -5.43
N GLN A 298 9.08 -11.39 -4.78
CA GLN A 298 7.64 -11.67 -4.66
C GLN A 298 6.91 -11.50 -6.01
N ASP A 299 7.27 -10.51 -6.83
CA ASP A 299 6.76 -10.35 -8.19
C ASP A 299 7.09 -11.57 -9.06
N ALA A 300 8.28 -12.16 -8.90
CA ALA A 300 8.67 -13.39 -9.61
C ALA A 300 7.83 -14.60 -9.17
N LEU A 301 7.52 -14.73 -7.88
CA LEU A 301 6.63 -15.79 -7.37
C LEU A 301 5.20 -15.64 -7.88
N ALA A 302 4.74 -14.41 -8.15
CA ALA A 302 3.41 -14.16 -8.72
C ALA A 302 3.25 -14.67 -10.17
N LEU A 303 4.33 -15.09 -10.82
CA LEU A 303 4.30 -15.76 -12.12
C LEU A 303 3.99 -17.27 -12.05
N GLN A 304 3.93 -17.86 -10.86
CA GLN A 304 3.55 -19.28 -10.71
C GLN A 304 2.07 -19.46 -11.06
N PRO A 305 1.74 -20.37 -12.01
CA PRO A 305 0.34 -20.58 -12.42
C PRO A 305 -0.49 -21.36 -11.41
N ASP A 306 0.13 -22.23 -10.62
CA ASP A 306 -0.54 -22.99 -9.57
C ASP A 306 -0.76 -22.11 -8.33
N ILE A 307 -2.02 -21.92 -7.95
CA ILE A 307 -2.39 -21.11 -6.78
C ILE A 307 -1.81 -21.63 -5.46
N ARG A 308 -1.50 -22.93 -5.38
CA ARG A 308 -0.87 -23.55 -4.21
C ARG A 308 0.61 -23.19 -4.05
N HIS A 309 1.18 -22.57 -5.08
CA HIS A 309 2.57 -22.09 -5.09
C HIS A 309 2.67 -20.57 -5.32
N ASN A 310 1.51 -19.88 -5.40
CA ASN A 310 1.42 -18.44 -5.64
C ASN A 310 0.55 -17.78 -4.57
N ALA A 311 1.18 -17.35 -3.49
CA ALA A 311 0.49 -16.76 -2.35
C ALA A 311 -0.35 -15.52 -2.73
N SER A 312 0.15 -14.66 -3.63
CA SER A 312 -0.56 -13.44 -4.05
C SER A 312 -1.81 -13.78 -4.88
N LEU A 313 -1.71 -14.76 -5.77
CA LEU A 313 -2.84 -15.22 -6.58
C LEU A 313 -3.88 -15.95 -5.73
N LEU A 314 -3.43 -16.84 -4.82
CA LEU A 314 -4.34 -17.53 -3.91
C LEU A 314 -5.10 -16.54 -3.00
N ASP A 315 -4.39 -15.59 -2.39
CA ASP A 315 -5.02 -14.57 -1.53
C ASP A 315 -6.00 -13.68 -2.32
N ALA A 316 -5.69 -13.37 -3.58
CA ALA A 316 -6.60 -12.65 -4.46
C ALA A 316 -7.90 -13.43 -4.70
N LEU A 317 -7.78 -14.70 -5.06
CA LEU A 317 -8.93 -15.58 -5.35
C LEU A 317 -9.77 -15.87 -4.10
N LEU A 318 -9.13 -16.05 -2.94
CA LEU A 318 -9.81 -16.15 -1.65
C LEU A 318 -10.57 -14.85 -1.33
N GLY A 319 -9.99 -13.69 -1.63
CA GLY A 319 -10.67 -12.40 -1.49
C GLY A 319 -11.92 -12.29 -2.38
N VAL A 320 -11.84 -12.75 -3.64
CA VAL A 320 -13.00 -12.83 -4.54
C VAL A 320 -14.06 -13.81 -3.99
N TYR A 321 -13.65 -14.97 -3.50
CA TYR A 321 -14.55 -15.93 -2.86
C TYR A 321 -15.30 -15.31 -1.67
N LEU A 322 -14.57 -14.66 -0.77
CA LEU A 322 -15.15 -13.98 0.40
C LEU A 322 -16.12 -12.85 -0.01
N ARG A 323 -15.78 -12.08 -1.03
CA ARG A 323 -16.55 -10.93 -1.49
C ARG A 323 -17.79 -11.32 -2.30
N ASN A 324 -17.64 -12.26 -3.24
CA ASN A 324 -18.64 -12.53 -4.25
C ASN A 324 -19.44 -13.81 -4.00
N VAL A 325 -18.85 -14.81 -3.32
CA VAL A 325 -19.56 -16.05 -2.97
C VAL A 325 -20.17 -15.94 -1.58
N LEU A 326 -19.40 -15.48 -0.58
CA LEU A 326 -19.89 -15.35 0.79
C LEU A 326 -20.50 -13.97 1.10
N GLY A 327 -20.35 -12.98 0.21
CA GLY A 327 -21.03 -11.70 0.29
C GLY A 327 -20.47 -10.73 1.33
N TYR A 328 -19.22 -10.89 1.80
CA TYR A 328 -18.64 -10.03 2.84
C TYR A 328 -18.13 -8.70 2.25
N PRO A 329 -18.70 -7.55 2.68
CA PRO A 329 -18.38 -6.26 2.06
C PRO A 329 -17.08 -5.60 2.59
N CYS A 330 -16.56 -6.08 3.71
CA CYS A 330 -15.41 -5.50 4.39
C CYS A 330 -14.29 -6.53 4.53
N SER A 331 -13.05 -6.06 4.79
CA SER A 331 -11.92 -6.88 5.20
C SER A 331 -11.04 -6.08 6.17
N ALA A 332 -10.56 -6.69 7.25
CA ALA A 332 -9.68 -6.05 8.21
C ALA A 332 -8.26 -6.59 8.07
N VAL A 333 -7.27 -5.68 7.93
CA VAL A 333 -5.83 -6.02 7.94
C VAL A 333 -5.25 -5.66 9.31
N LEU A 334 -4.79 -6.67 10.03
CA LEU A 334 -4.45 -6.60 11.45
C LEU A 334 -2.99 -7.00 11.68
N PRO A 335 -2.02 -6.08 11.49
CA PRO A 335 -0.61 -6.38 11.74
C PRO A 335 -0.32 -6.47 13.24
N TYR A 336 0.21 -7.60 13.69
CA TYR A 336 0.74 -7.78 15.04
C TYR A 336 2.20 -7.30 15.09
N SER A 337 2.36 -6.06 14.68
CA SER A 337 3.63 -5.32 14.65
C SER A 337 3.35 -3.82 14.64
N GLN A 338 3.78 -3.09 15.66
CA GLN A 338 3.63 -1.63 15.72
C GLN A 338 4.36 -0.92 14.59
N ALA A 339 5.44 -1.52 14.08
CA ALA A 339 6.17 -1.01 12.93
C ALA A 339 5.27 -0.90 11.67
N LEU A 340 4.26 -1.75 11.54
CA LEU A 340 3.30 -1.74 10.44
C LEU A 340 2.05 -0.88 10.73
N SER A 341 2.06 0.02 11.71
CA SER A 341 0.87 0.79 12.13
C SER A 341 0.23 1.60 10.99
N ARG A 342 1.00 2.10 10.04
CA ARG A 342 0.48 2.86 8.88
C ARG A 342 0.28 2.00 7.63
N PHE A 343 0.66 0.73 7.67
CA PHE A 343 0.51 -0.18 6.54
C PHE A 343 -0.97 -0.42 6.15
N PRO A 344 -1.93 -0.63 7.09
CA PRO A 344 -3.35 -0.70 6.75
C PRO A 344 -3.87 0.55 6.03
N ALA A 345 -3.43 1.75 6.40
CA ALA A 345 -3.82 3.00 5.73
C ALA A 345 -3.28 3.08 4.29
N HIS A 346 -2.07 2.56 4.03
CA HIS A 346 -1.56 2.41 2.67
C HIS A 346 -2.42 1.42 1.87
N LEU A 347 -2.79 0.28 2.47
CA LEU A 347 -3.63 -0.73 1.82
C LEU A 347 -5.06 -0.23 1.56
N GLN A 348 -5.59 0.68 2.38
CA GLN A 348 -6.87 1.34 2.09
C GLN A 348 -6.81 2.04 0.73
N GLN A 349 -5.79 2.86 0.48
CA GLN A 349 -5.64 3.49 -0.82
C GLN A 349 -5.35 2.45 -1.90
N LEU A 350 -4.44 1.52 -1.65
CA LEU A 350 -4.02 0.52 -2.63
C LEU A 350 -5.19 -0.31 -3.15
N ASP A 351 -6.09 -0.80 -2.27
CA ASP A 351 -7.22 -1.64 -2.65
C ASP A 351 -8.45 -0.81 -3.07
N MET A 352 -8.91 0.11 -2.21
CA MET A 352 -10.20 0.79 -2.42
C MET A 352 -10.14 1.74 -3.62
N GLU A 353 -9.00 2.39 -3.89
CA GLU A 353 -8.83 3.24 -5.07
C GLU A 353 -8.63 2.39 -6.35
N SER A 354 -8.00 1.20 -6.24
CA SER A 354 -7.83 0.29 -7.38
C SER A 354 -9.12 -0.43 -7.72
N ASN A 355 -9.76 -1.07 -6.76
CA ASN A 355 -10.83 -2.03 -6.97
C ASN A 355 -12.23 -1.53 -6.61
N GLY A 356 -12.34 -0.32 -6.04
CA GLY A 356 -13.63 0.36 -5.81
C GLY A 356 -14.23 0.90 -7.11
N LYS A 357 -14.64 0.02 -8.03
CA LYS A 357 -15.15 0.34 -9.36
C LYS A 357 -16.56 -0.21 -9.55
N SER A 358 -17.38 0.53 -10.30
CA SER A 358 -18.76 0.12 -10.64
C SER A 358 -18.94 -0.28 -12.10
N VAL A 359 -17.88 -0.18 -12.92
CA VAL A 359 -17.89 -0.55 -14.34
C VAL A 359 -16.73 -1.46 -14.68
N ASN A 360 -16.92 -2.31 -15.69
CA ASN A 360 -15.85 -3.15 -16.22
C ASN A 360 -14.90 -2.36 -17.15
N ARG A 361 -13.85 -3.02 -17.68
CA ARG A 361 -12.87 -2.41 -18.61
C ARG A 361 -13.48 -1.89 -19.91
N ARG A 362 -14.74 -2.25 -20.23
CA ARG A 362 -15.48 -1.74 -21.40
C ARG A 362 -16.40 -0.56 -21.06
N GLY A 363 -16.46 -0.14 -19.78
CA GLY A 363 -17.36 0.91 -19.29
C GLY A 363 -18.79 0.43 -19.03
N GLU A 364 -19.03 -0.87 -18.99
CA GLU A 364 -20.35 -1.46 -18.72
C GLU A 364 -20.54 -1.65 -17.20
N PRO A 365 -21.76 -1.39 -16.66
CA PRO A 365 -22.04 -1.62 -15.23
C PRO A 365 -21.73 -3.06 -14.80
N LEU A 366 -21.12 -3.23 -13.62
CA LEU A 366 -20.85 -4.53 -13.05
C LEU A 366 -22.13 -5.15 -12.49
N PRO A 367 -22.47 -6.42 -12.84
CA PRO A 367 -23.57 -7.16 -12.24
C PRO A 367 -23.20 -7.84 -10.91
N TYR A 368 -22.02 -7.57 -10.37
CA TYR A 368 -21.48 -8.11 -9.10
C TYR A 368 -20.71 -7.03 -8.34
N ALA A 369 -20.46 -7.29 -7.05
CA ALA A 369 -19.67 -6.40 -6.23
C ALA A 369 -18.17 -6.52 -6.55
N SER A 370 -17.48 -5.38 -6.58
CA SER A 370 -16.01 -5.29 -6.65
C SER A 370 -15.43 -4.99 -5.26
N GLY A 371 -14.18 -4.62 -5.16
CA GLY A 371 -13.38 -4.34 -3.98
C GLY A 371 -14.05 -4.21 -2.61
N PRO A 372 -13.48 -4.79 -1.55
CA PRO A 372 -14.01 -4.65 -0.20
C PRO A 372 -13.67 -3.29 0.40
N ILE A 373 -14.37 -2.91 1.49
CA ILE A 373 -13.93 -1.82 2.36
C ILE A 373 -12.79 -2.34 3.22
N ILE A 374 -11.63 -1.70 3.15
CA ILE A 374 -10.43 -2.06 3.92
C ILE A 374 -10.30 -1.14 5.12
N PHE A 375 -10.05 -1.74 6.29
CA PHE A 375 -9.64 -1.02 7.50
C PHE A 375 -8.66 -1.88 8.30
N GLY A 376 -8.05 -1.31 9.31
CA GLY A 376 -7.15 -2.09 10.17
C GLY A 376 -6.39 -1.24 11.16
N GLU A 377 -5.87 -1.91 12.18
CA GLU A 377 -5.10 -1.33 13.27
C GLU A 377 -4.13 -2.42 13.79
N PRO A 378 -2.97 -2.06 14.33
CA PRO A 378 -2.09 -3.05 14.95
C PRO A 378 -2.76 -3.81 16.09
N GLY A 379 -2.53 -5.12 16.15
CA GLY A 379 -2.70 -5.89 17.38
C GLY A 379 -1.55 -5.55 18.35
N THR A 380 -1.81 -5.47 19.66
CA THR A 380 -3.06 -5.77 20.37
C THR A 380 -4.04 -4.58 20.47
N ASN A 381 -3.68 -3.39 20.01
CA ASN A 381 -4.49 -2.18 20.14
C ASN A 381 -5.89 -2.36 19.54
N GLY A 382 -6.00 -2.91 18.33
CA GLY A 382 -7.28 -3.18 17.66
C GLY A 382 -8.22 -4.04 18.52
N GLN A 383 -7.69 -4.97 19.33
CA GLN A 383 -8.49 -5.79 20.22
C GLN A 383 -9.25 -4.95 21.27
N HIS A 384 -8.67 -3.85 21.71
CA HIS A 384 -9.28 -2.93 22.68
C HIS A 384 -10.11 -1.81 22.03
N SER A 385 -10.35 -1.90 20.71
CA SER A 385 -11.10 -0.93 19.93
C SER A 385 -12.35 -1.58 19.29
N PHE A 386 -12.19 -2.41 18.29
CA PHE A 386 -13.30 -2.89 17.44
C PHE A 386 -13.46 -4.42 17.40
N TYR A 387 -12.65 -5.21 18.12
CA TYR A 387 -12.78 -6.69 18.09
C TYR A 387 -14.10 -7.18 18.71
N GLN A 388 -14.77 -6.38 19.52
CA GLN A 388 -16.12 -6.70 19.99
C GLN A 388 -17.06 -6.95 18.81
N LEU A 389 -17.08 -6.05 17.82
CA LEU A 389 -17.86 -6.23 16.60
C LEU A 389 -17.38 -7.44 15.79
N LEU A 390 -16.06 -7.59 15.63
CA LEU A 390 -15.51 -8.69 14.84
C LEU A 390 -15.89 -10.07 15.39
N HIS A 391 -15.93 -10.23 16.72
CA HIS A 391 -16.31 -11.48 17.39
C HIS A 391 -17.81 -11.72 17.45
N GLN A 392 -18.58 -10.71 17.87
CA GLN A 392 -19.98 -10.86 18.26
C GLN A 392 -20.95 -9.97 17.45
N GLY A 393 -20.44 -9.16 16.52
CA GLY A 393 -21.28 -8.38 15.62
C GLY A 393 -22.08 -9.24 14.65
N THR A 394 -23.13 -8.67 14.10
CA THR A 394 -24.00 -9.32 13.09
C THR A 394 -23.32 -9.50 11.75
N ASP A 395 -22.40 -8.56 11.41
CA ASP A 395 -21.63 -8.64 10.18
C ASP A 395 -20.39 -9.52 10.33
N VAL A 396 -20.10 -10.30 9.33
CA VAL A 396 -18.86 -11.08 9.23
C VAL A 396 -17.83 -10.26 8.47
N VAL A 397 -16.71 -9.98 9.13
CA VAL A 397 -15.57 -9.29 8.53
C VAL A 397 -14.41 -10.29 8.41
N PRO A 398 -13.99 -10.67 7.20
CA PRO A 398 -12.75 -11.43 7.00
C PRO A 398 -11.53 -10.70 7.55
N LEU A 399 -10.60 -11.47 8.10
CA LEU A 399 -9.43 -10.94 8.79
C LEU A 399 -8.14 -11.38 8.10
N GLN A 400 -7.22 -10.46 7.91
CA GLN A 400 -5.87 -10.76 7.44
C GLN A 400 -4.85 -10.32 8.47
N PHE A 401 -4.28 -11.29 9.18
CA PHE A 401 -3.25 -11.04 10.19
C PHE A 401 -1.86 -11.02 9.56
N ILE A 402 -0.97 -10.22 10.14
CA ILE A 402 0.46 -10.19 9.80
C ILE A 402 1.23 -10.31 11.11
N GLY A 403 2.08 -11.33 11.26
CA GLY A 403 2.81 -11.60 12.47
C GLY A 403 4.25 -12.02 12.24
N PHE A 404 5.13 -11.78 13.23
CA PHE A 404 6.53 -12.13 13.17
C PHE A 404 6.95 -12.88 14.44
N GLU A 405 7.86 -13.83 14.30
CA GLU A 405 8.37 -14.61 15.42
C GLU A 405 9.21 -13.76 16.37
N GLN A 406 9.91 -12.76 15.83
CA GLN A 406 10.88 -11.94 16.54
C GLN A 406 10.60 -10.44 16.32
N ALA A 407 10.80 -9.64 17.38
CA ALA A 407 10.80 -8.19 17.31
C ALA A 407 11.97 -7.68 16.45
N GLN A 408 11.80 -6.49 15.87
CA GLN A 408 12.91 -5.77 15.19
C GLN A 408 13.93 -5.25 16.22
N GLY A 409 13.46 -4.80 17.39
CA GLY A 409 14.29 -4.28 18.46
C GLY A 409 15.00 -5.34 19.27
N GLN A 410 15.94 -4.90 20.12
CA GLN A 410 16.72 -5.78 21.01
C GLN A 410 16.23 -5.75 22.46
N ARG A 411 15.26 -4.88 22.78
CA ARG A 411 14.75 -4.69 24.15
C ARG A 411 13.45 -5.45 24.35
N ASP A 412 13.56 -6.75 24.56
CA ASP A 412 12.42 -7.59 24.92
C ASP A 412 12.74 -8.28 26.25
N LEU A 413 12.05 -7.87 27.31
CA LEU A 413 12.33 -8.30 28.67
C LEU A 413 11.36 -9.37 29.11
N LEU A 414 11.87 -10.30 29.93
CA LEU A 414 11.06 -11.31 30.59
C LEU A 414 10.26 -10.67 31.73
N VAL A 415 8.94 -10.65 31.61
CA VAL A 415 8.01 -10.13 32.62
C VAL A 415 6.95 -11.17 32.87
N GLN A 416 6.83 -11.63 34.14
CA GLN A 416 5.89 -12.69 34.52
C GLN A 416 6.06 -13.98 33.69
N GLY A 417 7.30 -14.39 33.46
CA GLY A 417 7.63 -15.66 32.81
C GLY A 417 7.53 -15.68 31.28
N SER A 418 7.25 -14.55 30.60
CA SER A 418 7.21 -14.45 29.14
C SER A 418 7.69 -13.08 28.66
N THR A 419 8.19 -13.01 27.42
CA THR A 419 8.58 -11.75 26.79
C THR A 419 7.37 -10.99 26.23
N SER A 420 7.53 -9.75 25.82
CA SER A 420 6.47 -9.01 25.14
C SER A 420 6.14 -9.64 23.80
N GLN A 421 7.14 -10.13 23.06
CA GLN A 421 6.93 -10.82 21.79
C GLN A 421 6.17 -12.13 21.97
N ASP A 422 6.48 -12.92 23.01
CA ASP A 422 5.73 -14.14 23.35
C ASP A 422 4.25 -13.83 23.62
N LYS A 423 3.97 -12.77 24.39
CA LYS A 423 2.60 -12.34 24.69
C LYS A 423 1.85 -11.89 23.43
N LEU A 424 2.53 -11.16 22.54
CA LEU A 424 1.97 -10.70 21.27
C LEU A 424 1.61 -11.88 20.37
N ASN A 425 2.53 -12.82 20.20
CA ASN A 425 2.33 -14.01 19.36
C ASN A 425 1.31 -14.99 19.94
N ALA A 426 1.29 -15.17 21.26
CA ALA A 426 0.27 -15.97 21.95
C ALA A 426 -1.13 -15.35 21.76
N ASN A 427 -1.24 -14.02 21.84
CA ASN A 427 -2.50 -13.32 21.57
C ASN A 427 -2.94 -13.53 20.12
N LEU A 428 -2.05 -13.34 19.13
CA LEU A 428 -2.34 -13.57 17.72
C LEU A 428 -2.87 -15.00 17.47
N ALA A 429 -2.18 -16.00 17.99
CA ALA A 429 -2.59 -17.41 17.86
C ALA A 429 -3.96 -17.66 18.50
N ALA A 430 -4.21 -17.08 19.67
CA ALA A 430 -5.50 -17.20 20.36
C ALA A 430 -6.63 -16.54 19.56
N GLN A 431 -6.39 -15.37 18.95
CA GLN A 431 -7.39 -14.68 18.12
C GLN A 431 -7.74 -15.49 16.87
N LEU A 432 -6.76 -16.03 16.13
CA LEU A 432 -7.01 -16.90 14.98
C LEU A 432 -7.95 -18.06 15.30
N VAL A 433 -7.71 -18.73 16.42
CA VAL A 433 -8.56 -19.86 16.87
C VAL A 433 -9.93 -19.38 17.36
N ALA A 434 -9.97 -18.29 18.13
CA ALA A 434 -11.22 -17.75 18.68
C ALA A 434 -12.17 -17.27 17.58
N PHE A 435 -11.65 -16.58 16.56
CA PHE A 435 -12.44 -16.13 15.40
C PHE A 435 -12.99 -17.31 14.58
N ALA A 436 -12.17 -18.32 14.33
CA ALA A 436 -12.60 -19.48 13.54
C ALA A 436 -13.56 -20.40 14.30
N LYS A 437 -13.24 -20.76 15.56
CA LYS A 437 -13.99 -21.78 16.29
C LYS A 437 -15.10 -21.22 17.17
N GLY A 438 -14.92 -20.03 17.72
CA GLY A 438 -15.85 -19.47 18.69
C GLY A 438 -15.89 -20.27 20.00
N ARG A 439 -16.91 -20.01 20.80
CA ARG A 439 -17.20 -20.74 22.04
C ARG A 439 -18.67 -20.61 22.40
N ALA A 440 -19.36 -21.73 22.60
CA ALA A 440 -20.71 -21.74 23.12
C ALA A 440 -20.71 -21.38 24.61
N ASP A 441 -21.71 -20.62 25.06
CA ASP A 441 -21.93 -20.27 26.46
C ASP A 441 -23.45 -20.15 26.69
N GLU A 442 -23.95 -20.53 27.87
CA GLU A 442 -25.36 -20.40 28.24
C GLU A 442 -25.78 -18.94 28.36
N ASN A 443 -24.86 -18.08 28.80
CA ASN A 443 -25.06 -16.64 28.75
C ASN A 443 -24.80 -16.12 27.32
N ALA A 444 -25.86 -15.68 26.65
CA ALA A 444 -25.79 -15.17 25.28
C ALA A 444 -24.74 -14.05 25.08
N ASN A 445 -24.46 -13.23 26.12
CA ASN A 445 -23.42 -12.20 26.06
C ASN A 445 -21.99 -12.76 26.04
N ARG A 446 -21.82 -14.04 26.35
CA ARG A 446 -20.53 -14.75 26.34
C ARG A 446 -20.44 -15.78 25.21
N HIS A 447 -21.45 -15.85 24.37
CA HIS A 447 -21.48 -16.73 23.22
C HIS A 447 -20.68 -16.11 22.08
N PHE A 448 -19.70 -16.83 21.54
CA PHE A 448 -18.90 -16.48 20.38
C PHE A 448 -19.27 -17.43 19.24
N ALA A 449 -19.88 -16.91 18.19
CA ALA A 449 -20.35 -17.73 17.06
C ALA A 449 -19.22 -18.47 16.31
N GLY A 450 -18.01 -17.90 16.32
CA GLY A 450 -16.94 -18.37 15.45
C GLY A 450 -17.25 -18.08 13.96
N GLN A 451 -16.76 -18.95 13.07
CA GLN A 451 -17.03 -18.84 11.63
C GLN A 451 -16.56 -17.49 11.01
N ARG A 452 -15.55 -16.87 11.59
CA ARG A 452 -14.94 -15.63 11.09
C ARG A 452 -13.69 -16.02 10.29
N PRO A 453 -13.72 -15.89 8.95
CA PRO A 453 -12.58 -16.26 8.11
C PRO A 453 -11.34 -15.43 8.46
N ALA A 454 -10.18 -16.10 8.53
CA ALA A 454 -8.93 -15.42 8.78
C ALA A 454 -7.78 -16.05 8.00
N SER A 455 -6.85 -15.23 7.52
CA SER A 455 -5.54 -15.64 7.01
C SER A 455 -4.41 -15.03 7.85
N LEU A 456 -3.22 -15.60 7.73
CA LEU A 456 -2.02 -15.13 8.42
C LEU A 456 -0.85 -15.05 7.44
N ILE A 457 -0.24 -13.87 7.32
CA ILE A 457 1.11 -13.74 6.75
C ILE A 457 2.08 -13.76 7.92
N ARG A 458 3.04 -14.69 7.90
CA ARG A 458 4.01 -14.85 8.97
C ARG A 458 5.44 -14.87 8.44
N GLY A 459 6.40 -14.50 9.29
CA GLY A 459 7.83 -14.58 9.01
C GLY A 459 8.66 -14.51 10.28
N ALA A 460 9.96 -14.74 10.15
CA ALA A 460 10.85 -14.71 11.32
C ALA A 460 10.96 -13.29 11.90
N ARG A 461 11.20 -12.29 11.07
CA ARG A 461 11.34 -10.87 11.46
C ARG A 461 10.97 -9.96 10.30
N LEU A 462 10.46 -8.76 10.62
CA LEU A 462 10.22 -7.72 9.62
C LEU A 462 11.56 -7.05 9.25
N THR A 463 12.15 -7.49 8.15
CA THR A 463 13.34 -6.89 7.51
C THR A 463 12.94 -6.01 6.33
N ALA A 464 13.90 -5.33 5.71
CA ALA A 464 13.62 -4.55 4.50
C ALA A 464 13.16 -5.45 3.34
N GLU A 465 13.77 -6.62 3.15
CA GLU A 465 13.36 -7.61 2.16
C GLU A 465 11.94 -8.14 2.43
N ALA A 466 11.65 -8.48 3.69
CA ALA A 466 10.33 -8.96 4.09
C ALA A 466 9.25 -7.89 3.87
N LEU A 467 9.56 -6.61 4.15
CA LEU A 467 8.65 -5.50 3.89
C LEU A 467 8.41 -5.31 2.39
N GLY A 468 9.46 -5.41 1.57
CA GLY A 468 9.34 -5.35 0.11
C GLY A 468 8.49 -6.49 -0.44
N ALA A 469 8.70 -7.72 0.03
CA ALA A 469 7.89 -8.88 -0.35
C ALA A 469 6.42 -8.70 0.08
N LEU A 470 6.18 -8.17 1.29
CA LEU A 470 4.83 -7.89 1.78
C LEU A 470 4.12 -6.83 0.93
N LEU A 471 4.80 -5.73 0.57
CA LEU A 471 4.26 -4.69 -0.31
C LEU A 471 3.86 -5.28 -1.67
N ALA A 472 4.76 -5.99 -2.33
CA ALA A 472 4.51 -6.59 -3.65
C ALA A 472 3.43 -7.67 -3.60
N HIS A 473 3.33 -8.43 -2.50
CA HIS A 473 2.23 -9.39 -2.31
C HIS A 473 0.86 -8.70 -2.40
N PHE A 474 0.66 -7.60 -1.68
CA PHE A 474 -0.63 -6.89 -1.71
C PHE A 474 -0.87 -6.20 -3.05
N GLU A 475 0.14 -5.62 -3.69
CA GLU A 475 -0.01 -5.03 -5.01
C GLU A 475 -0.42 -6.08 -6.06
N ASN A 476 0.21 -7.26 -6.05
CA ASN A 476 -0.13 -8.38 -6.94
C ASN A 476 -1.50 -8.97 -6.62
N LYS A 477 -1.85 -9.16 -5.33
CA LYS A 477 -3.19 -9.58 -4.89
C LYS A 477 -4.28 -8.68 -5.48
N ILE A 478 -4.15 -7.38 -5.30
CA ILE A 478 -5.14 -6.38 -5.74
C ILE A 478 -5.24 -6.34 -7.26
N MET A 479 -4.12 -6.44 -7.96
CA MET A 479 -4.06 -6.56 -9.41
C MET A 479 -4.80 -7.80 -9.91
N PHE A 480 -4.53 -8.99 -9.35
CA PHE A 480 -5.21 -10.23 -9.73
C PHE A 480 -6.72 -10.15 -9.47
N GLN A 481 -7.14 -9.58 -8.34
CA GLN A 481 -8.56 -9.33 -8.06
C GLN A 481 -9.20 -8.45 -9.14
N GLY A 482 -8.52 -7.37 -9.55
CA GLY A 482 -8.98 -6.50 -10.61
C GLY A 482 -9.12 -7.23 -11.96
N PHE A 483 -8.24 -8.18 -12.25
CA PHE A 483 -8.35 -9.03 -13.44
C PHE A 483 -9.57 -9.96 -13.37
N VAL A 484 -9.82 -10.59 -12.23
CA VAL A 484 -11.01 -11.44 -12.01
C VAL A 484 -12.29 -10.62 -12.15
N TRP A 485 -12.34 -9.43 -11.58
CA TRP A 485 -13.52 -8.55 -11.67
C TRP A 485 -13.63 -7.82 -13.01
N ASN A 486 -12.68 -8.03 -13.93
CA ASN A 486 -12.64 -7.36 -15.24
C ASN A 486 -12.71 -5.82 -15.13
N ILE A 487 -12.09 -5.23 -14.10
CA ILE A 487 -12.09 -3.78 -13.84
C ILE A 487 -10.74 -3.14 -14.15
N ASN A 488 -10.72 -1.81 -14.33
CA ASN A 488 -9.47 -1.05 -14.41
C ASN A 488 -8.99 -0.66 -13.01
N SER A 489 -8.02 -1.41 -12.47
CA SER A 489 -7.43 -1.17 -11.15
C SER A 489 -6.38 -0.05 -11.11
N PHE A 490 -6.13 0.65 -12.22
CA PHE A 490 -4.96 1.52 -12.36
C PHE A 490 -5.28 3.01 -12.58
N ASP A 491 -6.57 3.38 -12.70
CA ASP A 491 -7.06 4.76 -12.72
C ASP A 491 -7.70 5.17 -11.37
N GLN A 492 -8.10 6.46 -11.25
CA GLN A 492 -8.72 7.03 -10.06
C GLN A 492 -9.73 8.15 -10.38
N GLU A 493 -10.61 7.94 -11.34
CA GLU A 493 -11.60 8.93 -11.79
C GLU A 493 -12.54 9.40 -10.66
N GLY A 494 -12.82 8.53 -9.66
CA GLY A 494 -13.73 8.82 -8.56
C GLY A 494 -13.37 10.04 -7.70
N VAL A 495 -12.11 10.50 -7.73
CA VAL A 495 -11.65 11.68 -6.96
C VAL A 495 -11.71 12.99 -7.77
N GLN A 496 -12.00 12.94 -9.08
CA GLN A 496 -11.89 14.13 -9.95
C GLN A 496 -13.02 15.14 -9.71
N LEU A 497 -14.26 14.66 -9.48
CA LEU A 497 -15.40 15.56 -9.23
C LEU A 497 -15.15 16.49 -8.04
N GLY A 498 -14.66 15.95 -6.92
CA GLY A 498 -14.35 16.76 -5.74
C GLY A 498 -13.33 17.85 -6.02
N LYS A 499 -12.28 17.55 -6.81
CA LYS A 499 -11.26 18.53 -7.21
C LYS A 499 -11.85 19.65 -8.07
N VAL A 500 -12.71 19.31 -9.03
CA VAL A 500 -13.38 20.29 -9.89
C VAL A 500 -14.25 21.23 -9.06
N LEU A 501 -15.10 20.69 -8.17
CA LEU A 501 -15.99 21.48 -7.31
C LEU A 501 -15.19 22.37 -6.33
N THR A 502 -14.10 21.85 -5.76
CA THR A 502 -13.20 22.65 -4.91
C THR A 502 -12.61 23.82 -5.71
N GLY A 503 -12.10 23.56 -6.91
CA GLY A 503 -11.55 24.62 -7.78
C GLY A 503 -12.59 25.70 -8.13
N GLN A 504 -13.81 25.29 -8.48
CA GLN A 504 -14.90 26.23 -8.77
C GLN A 504 -15.26 27.10 -7.55
N LEU A 505 -15.31 26.50 -6.36
CA LEU A 505 -15.63 27.21 -5.13
C LEU A 505 -14.56 28.24 -4.77
N LEU A 506 -13.29 27.85 -4.85
CA LEU A 506 -12.15 28.74 -4.58
C LEU A 506 -12.01 29.88 -5.61
N ALA A 507 -12.34 29.61 -6.87
CA ALA A 507 -12.35 30.62 -7.94
C ALA A 507 -13.61 31.53 -7.93
N GLY A 508 -14.60 31.24 -7.08
CA GLY A 508 -15.87 31.96 -7.08
C GLY A 508 -16.76 31.72 -8.30
N THR A 509 -16.49 30.62 -9.04
CA THR A 509 -17.22 30.24 -10.27
C THR A 509 -18.19 29.08 -10.06
N ALA A 510 -18.45 28.68 -8.81
CA ALA A 510 -19.38 27.61 -8.50
C ALA A 510 -20.82 28.05 -8.83
N GLU A 511 -21.51 27.28 -9.68
CA GLU A 511 -22.91 27.53 -10.07
C GLU A 511 -23.90 26.80 -9.15
N ASP A 512 -23.51 25.69 -8.54
CA ASP A 512 -24.36 24.89 -7.67
C ASP A 512 -24.63 25.62 -6.35
N GLU A 513 -25.92 25.90 -6.08
CA GLU A 513 -26.37 26.67 -4.90
C GLU A 513 -26.07 25.94 -3.58
N ALA A 514 -26.13 24.60 -3.56
CA ALA A 514 -25.81 23.82 -2.36
C ALA A 514 -24.30 23.88 -2.07
N LEU A 515 -23.44 23.78 -3.09
CA LEU A 515 -22.01 23.95 -2.95
C LEU A 515 -21.64 25.32 -2.39
N GLN A 516 -22.25 26.40 -2.92
CA GLN A 516 -22.08 27.77 -2.40
C GLN A 516 -22.55 27.89 -0.96
N ALA A 517 -23.72 27.29 -0.61
CA ALA A 517 -24.26 27.32 0.74
C ALA A 517 -23.33 26.63 1.75
N TYR A 518 -22.78 25.44 1.40
CA TYR A 518 -21.77 24.78 2.23
C TYR A 518 -20.47 25.59 2.35
N GLY A 519 -20.01 26.24 1.27
CA GLY A 519 -18.88 27.16 1.33
C GLY A 519 -19.08 28.27 2.35
N ARG A 520 -20.23 28.94 2.32
CA ARG A 520 -20.59 29.99 3.32
C ARG A 520 -20.69 29.45 4.73
N LEU A 521 -21.29 28.25 4.91
CA LEU A 521 -21.42 27.58 6.21
C LEU A 521 -20.07 27.29 6.83
N LEU A 522 -19.07 26.91 5.99
CA LEU A 522 -17.69 26.63 6.38
C LEU A 522 -16.81 27.89 6.44
N GLY A 523 -17.38 29.09 6.31
CA GLY A 523 -16.68 30.36 6.48
C GLY A 523 -15.85 30.80 5.28
N LEU A 524 -16.00 30.15 4.11
CA LEU A 524 -15.34 30.60 2.89
C LEU A 524 -15.86 32.01 2.51
N ARG A 525 -14.91 32.93 2.28
CA ARG A 525 -15.18 34.26 1.77
C ARG A 525 -15.20 34.23 0.24
N PRO A 526 -16.06 35.02 -0.42
CA PRO A 526 -15.94 35.22 -1.85
C PRO A 526 -14.52 35.67 -2.20
N PRO A 527 -13.93 35.20 -3.32
CA PRO A 527 -12.66 35.75 -3.77
C PRO A 527 -12.73 37.25 -3.91
N ALA A 528 -11.70 37.97 -3.47
CA ALA A 528 -11.59 39.42 -3.48
C ALA A 528 -11.54 39.96 -4.91
#